data_e36a50b826f283919bc40b19ebbd4298
#
_entry.id   e36a50b826f283919bc40b19ebbd4298
#
_cell.length_a   1.000
_cell.length_b   1.000
_cell.length_c   1.000
_cell.angle_alpha   90.00
_cell.angle_beta   90.00
_cell.angle_gamma   90.00
#
_symmetry.space_group_name_H-M   'P 1'
#
loop_
_entity.id
_entity.type
_entity.pdbx_description
1 polymer ?
#
loop_
_entity_poly.entity_id
_entity_poly.type
_entity_poly.pdbx_seq_one_letter_code
_entity_poly.pdbx_strand_id
1 'polypeptide(L)'
;MSEEPRNYDLESQDTTERRYAYNFDFDVMHPFMMRSFESFFQDGSLLELGSFRGDFTKRFAARFDDITCVEASAEAITEARDKLGSKANILHSTFEEAALERQYDNIVLTHVLEHLDDPVGLLKRVNHEWLAKHGRFFLVCPNANAPSRQIAVKMGMISHNAAVTPAEKEHGHRCTYSLDTLERDAVAGGLEVLHRSGIFFKALANFQWDRLLSTDIVSQEYLEGCYQLGQQYPDLCSSIMLVCERGKV
;
A
#
# COMPACT_ATOMS: atom_id res chain seq x y z
N MET A 1 -14.14 -28.17 6.61
CA MET A 1 -12.72 -28.11 7.02
C MET A 1 -12.55 -26.72 7.55
N SER A 2 -12.26 -26.57 8.85
CA SER A 2 -11.94 -25.25 9.42
C SER A 2 -10.59 -24.85 8.83
N GLU A 3 -10.56 -23.76 8.04
CA GLU A 3 -9.31 -23.16 7.62
C GLU A 3 -8.52 -22.79 8.87
N GLU A 4 -7.23 -23.11 8.89
CA GLU A 4 -6.36 -22.67 9.98
C GLU A 4 -6.38 -21.14 10.03
N PRO A 5 -6.40 -20.53 11.25
CA PRO A 5 -6.39 -19.09 11.37
C PRO A 5 -5.14 -18.52 10.71
N ARG A 6 -5.30 -17.44 9.97
CA ARG A 6 -4.23 -16.73 9.26
C ARG A 6 -3.14 -16.27 10.22
N ASN A 7 -1.88 -16.49 9.88
CA ASN A 7 -0.74 -16.08 10.69
C ASN A 7 0.00 -14.92 10.02
N TYR A 8 -0.34 -13.69 10.43
CA TYR A 8 0.22 -12.45 9.86
C TYR A 8 1.71 -12.27 10.17
N ASP A 9 2.22 -12.83 11.29
CA ASP A 9 3.64 -12.77 11.61
C ASP A 9 4.46 -13.61 10.63
N LEU A 10 3.97 -14.80 10.24
CA LEU A 10 4.65 -15.63 9.24
C LEU A 10 4.61 -15.02 7.82
N GLU A 11 3.48 -14.42 7.42
CA GLU A 11 3.34 -13.80 6.10
C GLU A 11 4.28 -12.61 5.91
N SER A 12 4.65 -11.93 7.00
CA SER A 12 5.52 -10.75 6.98
C SER A 12 7.01 -11.06 7.09
N GLN A 13 7.39 -12.33 7.21
CA GLN A 13 8.80 -12.75 7.33
C GLN A 13 9.48 -12.87 5.95
N ASP A 14 10.78 -12.60 5.94
CA ASP A 14 11.63 -12.88 4.79
C ASP A 14 11.73 -14.40 4.56
N THR A 15 11.61 -14.84 3.32
CA THR A 15 11.88 -16.22 2.93
C THR A 15 13.32 -16.38 2.46
N THR A 16 13.79 -17.62 2.27
CA THR A 16 15.13 -17.90 1.72
C THR A 16 15.34 -17.35 0.31
N GLU A 17 14.27 -17.19 -0.45
CA GLU A 17 14.30 -16.77 -1.85
C GLU A 17 13.91 -15.29 -2.03
N ARG A 18 13.14 -14.72 -1.10
CA ARG A 18 12.56 -13.39 -1.27
C ARG A 18 12.38 -12.66 0.07
N ARG A 19 12.64 -11.36 0.05
CA ARG A 19 12.28 -10.46 1.15
C ARG A 19 10.81 -10.05 1.04
N TYR A 20 10.18 -9.85 2.18
CA TYR A 20 8.83 -9.27 2.26
C TYR A 20 8.82 -7.82 1.75
N ALA A 21 9.79 -7.01 2.19
CA ALA A 21 9.98 -5.64 1.73
C ALA A 21 11.45 -5.36 1.42
N TYR A 22 11.72 -4.45 0.50
CA TYR A 22 13.04 -4.07 0.02
C TYR A 22 13.39 -2.63 0.44
N ASN A 23 14.69 -2.29 0.49
CA ASN A 23 15.11 -0.90 0.74
C ASN A 23 14.53 0.06 -0.30
N PHE A 24 14.36 -0.39 -1.54
CA PHE A 24 13.69 0.36 -2.58
C PHE A 24 12.27 0.83 -2.17
N ASP A 25 11.52 0.02 -1.44
CA ASP A 25 10.18 0.37 -0.99
C ASP A 25 10.24 1.51 0.05
N PHE A 26 11.17 1.44 0.98
CA PHE A 26 11.31 2.44 2.06
C PHE A 26 11.99 3.73 1.60
N ASP A 27 13.06 3.63 0.80
CA ASP A 27 13.92 4.74 0.46
C ASP A 27 13.49 5.49 -0.81
N VAL A 28 12.75 4.81 -1.71
CA VAL A 28 12.30 5.38 -2.99
C VAL A 28 10.79 5.49 -3.05
N MET A 29 10.07 4.36 -2.86
CA MET A 29 8.61 4.36 -3.07
C MET A 29 7.88 5.20 -2.02
N HIS A 30 8.19 5.06 -0.73
CA HIS A 30 7.53 5.83 0.32
C HIS A 30 7.67 7.35 0.15
N PRO A 31 8.86 7.93 -0.15
CA PRO A 31 8.98 9.37 -0.48
C PRO A 31 8.09 9.81 -1.65
N PHE A 32 8.05 9.03 -2.73
CA PHE A 32 7.22 9.38 -3.87
C PHE A 32 5.72 9.17 -3.62
N MET A 33 5.33 8.18 -2.81
CA MET A 33 3.95 8.05 -2.32
C MET A 33 3.54 9.28 -1.50
N MET A 34 4.36 9.69 -0.51
CA MET A 34 4.10 10.91 0.27
C MET A 34 3.91 12.13 -0.62
N ARG A 35 4.79 12.32 -1.59
CA ARG A 35 4.68 13.42 -2.57
C ARG A 35 3.39 13.36 -3.39
N SER A 36 2.96 12.16 -3.77
CA SER A 36 1.72 11.96 -4.53
C SER A 36 0.47 12.24 -3.68
N PHE A 37 0.55 12.05 -2.37
CA PHE A 37 -0.55 12.31 -1.44
C PHE A 37 -0.67 13.78 -1.04
N GLU A 38 0.43 14.52 -1.01
CA GLU A 38 0.58 15.83 -0.35
C GLU A 38 -0.51 16.84 -0.72
N SER A 39 -0.87 16.93 -2.00
CA SER A 39 -1.87 17.89 -2.49
C SER A 39 -3.32 17.51 -2.12
N PHE A 40 -3.54 16.30 -1.63
CA PHE A 40 -4.86 15.78 -1.29
C PHE A 40 -5.09 15.66 0.22
N PHE A 41 -4.04 15.68 1.04
CA PHE A 41 -4.19 15.59 2.49
C PHE A 41 -5.07 16.71 3.05
N GLN A 42 -5.96 16.31 3.95
CA GLN A 42 -6.73 17.22 4.78
C GLN A 42 -5.97 17.46 6.09
N ASP A 43 -6.19 18.61 6.72
CA ASP A 43 -5.75 18.83 8.09
C ASP A 43 -6.53 17.92 9.04
N GLY A 44 -5.91 17.53 10.17
CA GLY A 44 -6.56 16.75 11.21
C GLY A 44 -5.95 15.36 11.40
N SER A 45 -6.80 14.36 11.56
CA SER A 45 -6.43 12.99 11.94
C SER A 45 -6.07 12.10 10.75
N LEU A 46 -5.20 11.10 11.01
CA LEU A 46 -4.83 10.08 10.04
C LEU A 46 -5.06 8.66 10.62
N LEU A 47 -5.67 7.80 9.83
CA LEU A 47 -5.75 6.36 10.06
C LEU A 47 -4.89 5.64 9.03
N GLU A 48 -3.91 4.88 9.47
CA GLU A 48 -3.14 3.97 8.61
C GLU A 48 -3.63 2.53 8.82
N LEU A 49 -4.05 1.91 7.73
CA LEU A 49 -4.50 0.51 7.70
C LEU A 49 -3.36 -0.37 7.17
N GLY A 50 -2.76 -1.18 8.05
CA GLY A 50 -1.58 -1.97 7.78
C GLY A 50 -0.29 -1.15 7.89
N SER A 51 0.12 -0.83 9.12
CA SER A 51 1.31 0.00 9.38
C SER A 51 2.62 -0.80 9.31
N PHE A 52 2.53 -2.13 9.28
CA PHE A 52 3.71 -3.00 9.33
C PHE A 52 4.66 -2.56 10.46
N ARG A 53 5.95 -2.41 10.19
CA ARG A 53 7.00 -2.00 11.15
C ARG A 53 7.08 -0.48 11.37
N GLY A 54 6.07 0.30 10.93
CA GLY A 54 5.96 1.74 11.15
C GLY A 54 6.88 2.62 10.28
N ASP A 55 7.49 2.08 9.22
CA ASP A 55 8.39 2.85 8.36
C ASP A 55 7.66 3.94 7.59
N PHE A 56 6.46 3.66 7.11
CA PHE A 56 5.65 4.67 6.45
C PHE A 56 4.97 5.59 7.48
N THR A 57 4.47 5.04 8.58
CA THR A 57 3.91 5.81 9.72
C THR A 57 4.87 6.90 10.19
N LYS A 58 6.19 6.60 10.25
CA LYS A 58 7.21 7.59 10.62
C LYS A 58 7.21 8.81 9.70
N ARG A 59 6.89 8.66 8.42
CA ARG A 59 6.78 9.77 7.46
C ARG A 59 5.51 10.57 7.71
N PHE A 60 4.39 9.92 7.98
CA PHE A 60 3.15 10.58 8.38
C PHE A 60 3.32 11.38 9.67
N ALA A 61 4.08 10.86 10.65
CA ALA A 61 4.36 11.53 11.91
C ALA A 61 5.22 12.81 11.79
N ALA A 62 5.72 13.13 10.61
CA ALA A 62 6.33 14.42 10.31
C ALA A 62 5.30 15.49 9.90
N ARG A 63 4.05 15.07 9.60
CA ARG A 63 2.96 15.96 9.14
C ARG A 63 1.74 15.95 10.04
N PHE A 64 1.43 14.85 10.68
CA PHE A 64 0.24 14.66 11.50
C PHE A 64 0.62 14.39 12.95
N ASP A 65 -0.08 15.03 13.87
CA ASP A 65 0.07 14.83 15.32
C ASP A 65 -0.91 13.78 15.86
N ASP A 66 -1.99 13.48 15.12
CA ASP A 66 -3.05 12.54 15.51
C ASP A 66 -3.10 11.37 14.52
N ILE A 67 -2.34 10.31 14.84
CA ILE A 67 -2.21 9.11 14.01
C ILE A 67 -2.71 7.89 14.77
N THR A 68 -3.60 7.14 14.13
CA THR A 68 -3.98 5.79 14.55
C THR A 68 -3.55 4.79 13.47
N CYS A 69 -3.01 3.65 13.90
CA CYS A 69 -2.67 2.53 13.03
C CYS A 69 -3.48 1.30 13.44
N VAL A 70 -3.90 0.49 12.47
CA VAL A 70 -4.42 -0.86 12.68
C VAL A 70 -3.46 -1.84 12.03
N GLU A 71 -2.93 -2.78 12.83
CA GLU A 71 -1.97 -3.78 12.39
C GLU A 71 -2.28 -5.13 13.04
N ALA A 72 -2.16 -6.21 12.27
CA ALA A 72 -2.49 -7.56 12.74
C ALA A 72 -1.26 -8.37 13.18
N SER A 73 -0.04 -8.04 12.72
CA SER A 73 1.19 -8.70 13.13
C SER A 73 1.69 -8.17 14.48
N ALA A 74 1.79 -9.04 15.48
CA ALA A 74 2.32 -8.68 16.80
C ALA A 74 3.81 -8.33 16.76
N GLU A 75 4.59 -9.02 15.92
CA GLU A 75 6.01 -8.75 15.72
C GLU A 75 6.22 -7.37 15.08
N ALA A 76 5.48 -7.06 14.02
CA ALA A 76 5.55 -5.76 13.35
C ALA A 76 5.15 -4.59 14.28
N ILE A 77 4.10 -4.78 15.12
CA ILE A 77 3.68 -3.79 16.12
C ILE A 77 4.80 -3.50 17.13
N THR A 78 5.51 -4.53 17.58
CA THR A 78 6.62 -4.35 18.54
C THR A 78 7.69 -3.45 17.94
N GLU A 79 8.13 -3.72 16.72
CA GLU A 79 9.11 -2.89 16.01
C GLU A 79 8.59 -1.47 15.74
N ALA A 80 7.31 -1.34 15.35
CA ALA A 80 6.69 -0.05 15.11
C ALA A 80 6.63 0.81 16.38
N ARG A 81 6.28 0.24 17.53
CA ARG A 81 6.26 0.94 18.83
C ARG A 81 7.64 1.42 19.25
N ASP A 82 8.67 0.60 19.06
CA ASP A 82 10.06 0.98 19.34
C ASP A 82 10.50 2.17 18.45
N LYS A 83 10.10 2.16 17.19
CA LYS A 83 10.43 3.19 16.20
C LYS A 83 9.67 4.49 16.39
N LEU A 84 8.39 4.42 16.72
CA LEU A 84 7.48 5.57 16.74
C LEU A 84 7.31 6.18 18.14
N GLY A 85 7.50 5.39 19.20
CA GLY A 85 7.20 5.83 20.56
C GLY A 85 5.73 6.23 20.71
N SER A 86 5.48 7.44 21.20
CA SER A 86 4.13 7.98 21.39
C SER A 86 3.55 8.74 20.17
N LYS A 87 4.21 8.70 19.01
CA LYS A 87 3.79 9.47 17.82
C LYS A 87 2.59 8.89 17.08
N ALA A 88 2.24 7.65 17.36
CA ALA A 88 1.06 6.99 16.78
C ALA A 88 0.42 6.06 17.80
N ASN A 89 -0.90 5.95 17.76
CA ASN A 89 -1.65 4.93 18.50
C ASN A 89 -1.78 3.69 17.64
N ILE A 90 -1.23 2.53 18.07
CA ILE A 90 -1.25 1.30 17.29
C ILE A 90 -2.23 0.32 17.93
N LEU A 91 -3.31 0.01 17.22
CA LEU A 91 -4.30 -1.00 17.56
C LEU A 91 -3.88 -2.35 16.98
N HIS A 92 -3.67 -3.35 17.85
CA HIS A 92 -3.47 -4.73 17.43
C HIS A 92 -4.82 -5.37 17.10
N SER A 93 -5.14 -5.46 15.83
CA SER A 93 -6.41 -6.02 15.35
C SER A 93 -6.33 -6.36 13.87
N THR A 94 -7.16 -7.29 13.41
CA THR A 94 -7.50 -7.38 11.99
C THR A 94 -8.45 -6.24 11.62
N PHE A 95 -8.61 -5.98 10.32
CA PHE A 95 -9.52 -4.92 9.88
C PHE A 95 -10.98 -5.30 10.09
N GLU A 96 -11.29 -6.60 10.06
CA GLU A 96 -12.63 -7.13 10.30
C GLU A 96 -13.08 -6.91 11.74
N GLU A 97 -12.14 -7.02 12.70
CA GLU A 97 -12.40 -6.92 14.14
C GLU A 97 -12.15 -5.52 14.70
N ALA A 98 -11.46 -4.65 13.96
CA ALA A 98 -11.09 -3.33 14.43
C ALA A 98 -12.32 -2.51 14.84
N ALA A 99 -12.38 -2.11 16.11
CA ALA A 99 -13.39 -1.22 16.66
C ALA A 99 -12.80 0.18 16.80
N LEU A 100 -13.09 1.04 15.82
CA LEU A 100 -12.68 2.44 15.80
C LEU A 100 -13.91 3.30 16.08
N GLU A 101 -13.88 4.07 17.18
CA GLU A 101 -15.04 4.82 17.67
C GLU A 101 -15.21 6.20 17.00
N ARG A 102 -14.32 6.55 16.06
CA ARG A 102 -14.33 7.85 15.39
C ARG A 102 -14.07 7.74 13.90
N GLN A 103 -14.35 8.82 13.18
CA GLN A 103 -13.97 9.02 11.80
C GLN A 103 -12.65 9.79 11.70
N TYR A 104 -11.97 9.63 10.55
CA TYR A 104 -10.67 10.20 10.27
C TYR A 104 -10.72 11.08 9.03
N ASP A 105 -9.95 12.19 9.06
CA ASP A 105 -9.84 13.12 7.95
C ASP A 105 -8.99 12.56 6.80
N ASN A 106 -8.04 11.71 7.13
CA ASN A 106 -7.22 10.99 6.17
C ASN A 106 -7.17 9.51 6.54
N ILE A 107 -7.38 8.64 5.55
CA ILE A 107 -7.17 7.20 5.69
C ILE A 107 -6.18 6.77 4.62
N VAL A 108 -5.19 5.97 4.99
CA VAL A 108 -4.18 5.44 4.07
C VAL A 108 -4.16 3.92 4.15
N LEU A 109 -4.18 3.28 2.99
CA LEU A 109 -4.04 1.83 2.83
C LEU A 109 -3.10 1.59 1.65
N THR A 110 -1.88 1.12 1.97
CA THR A 110 -0.81 0.95 0.98
C THR A 110 -0.27 -0.46 0.98
N HIS A 111 -0.38 -1.14 -0.16
CA HIS A 111 0.09 -2.52 -0.36
C HIS A 111 -0.48 -3.50 0.67
N VAL A 112 -1.79 -3.42 0.88
CA VAL A 112 -2.53 -4.23 1.85
C VAL A 112 -3.78 -4.85 1.22
N LEU A 113 -4.49 -4.12 0.33
CA LEU A 113 -5.77 -4.58 -0.22
C LEU A 113 -5.64 -5.92 -0.97
N GLU A 114 -4.50 -6.15 -1.62
CA GLU A 114 -4.17 -7.39 -2.32
C GLU A 114 -4.05 -8.62 -1.43
N HIS A 115 -3.92 -8.43 -0.12
CA HIS A 115 -3.83 -9.50 0.88
C HIS A 115 -5.19 -9.92 1.46
N LEU A 116 -6.26 -9.18 1.19
CA LEU A 116 -7.55 -9.40 1.83
C LEU A 116 -8.37 -10.46 1.12
N ASP A 117 -9.11 -11.24 1.90
CA ASP A 117 -10.09 -12.20 1.40
C ASP A 117 -11.40 -11.50 0.97
N ASP A 118 -11.80 -10.40 1.66
CA ASP A 118 -12.93 -9.54 1.29
C ASP A 118 -12.50 -8.06 1.18
N PRO A 119 -11.82 -7.67 0.09
CA PRO A 119 -11.39 -6.29 -0.10
C PRO A 119 -12.56 -5.30 -0.19
N VAL A 120 -13.66 -5.68 -0.82
CA VAL A 120 -14.84 -4.79 -0.95
C VAL A 120 -15.53 -4.58 0.40
N GLY A 121 -15.55 -5.60 1.27
CA GLY A 121 -16.04 -5.48 2.64
C GLY A 121 -15.26 -4.45 3.45
N LEU A 122 -13.91 -4.47 3.37
CA LEU A 122 -13.08 -3.44 4.00
C LEU A 122 -13.38 -2.04 3.42
N LEU A 123 -13.46 -1.91 2.10
CA LEU A 123 -13.72 -0.62 1.46
C LEU A 123 -15.09 -0.03 1.85
N LYS A 124 -16.10 -0.89 2.07
CA LYS A 124 -17.39 -0.47 2.65
C LYS A 124 -17.24 0.04 4.08
N ARG A 125 -16.45 -0.65 4.92
CA ARG A 125 -16.18 -0.18 6.28
C ARG A 125 -15.46 1.17 6.27
N VAL A 126 -14.44 1.32 5.43
CA VAL A 126 -13.76 2.62 5.24
C VAL A 126 -14.78 3.70 4.90
N ASN A 127 -15.63 3.47 3.89
CA ASN A 127 -16.61 4.46 3.44
C ASN A 127 -17.64 4.83 4.50
N HIS A 128 -18.21 3.84 5.19
CA HIS A 128 -19.37 4.06 6.06
C HIS A 128 -18.99 4.37 7.51
N GLU A 129 -17.93 3.73 8.02
CA GLU A 129 -17.59 3.77 9.44
C GLU A 129 -16.47 4.78 9.74
N TRP A 130 -15.40 4.77 8.94
CA TRP A 130 -14.14 5.41 9.33
C TRP A 130 -13.80 6.69 8.61
N LEU A 131 -14.25 6.86 7.35
CA LEU A 131 -13.91 8.06 6.57
C LEU A 131 -14.84 9.22 6.95
N ALA A 132 -14.26 10.36 7.36
CA ALA A 132 -14.99 11.58 7.64
C ALA A 132 -15.69 12.12 6.38
N LYS A 133 -16.74 12.93 6.56
CA LYS A 133 -17.57 13.43 5.45
C LYS A 133 -16.78 14.12 4.34
N HIS A 134 -15.71 14.83 4.69
CA HIS A 134 -14.83 15.53 3.75
C HIS A 134 -13.42 14.95 3.76
N GLY A 135 -13.27 13.76 4.33
CA GLY A 135 -12.00 13.06 4.42
C GLY A 135 -11.48 12.58 3.07
N ARG A 136 -10.23 12.16 3.07
CA ARG A 136 -9.57 11.55 1.90
C ARG A 136 -9.10 10.14 2.24
N PHE A 137 -9.35 9.24 1.32
CA PHE A 137 -8.86 7.88 1.40
C PHE A 137 -7.83 7.64 0.28
N PHE A 138 -6.62 7.29 0.67
CA PHE A 138 -5.49 7.01 -0.19
C PHE A 138 -5.34 5.49 -0.30
N LEU A 139 -5.64 4.95 -1.46
CA LEU A 139 -5.59 3.53 -1.73
C LEU A 139 -4.49 3.24 -2.74
N VAL A 140 -3.47 2.48 -2.34
CA VAL A 140 -2.33 2.13 -3.19
C VAL A 140 -2.12 0.62 -3.21
N CYS A 141 -1.99 0.06 -4.41
CA CYS A 141 -1.70 -1.36 -4.62
C CYS A 141 -0.53 -1.55 -5.60
N PRO A 142 0.18 -2.69 -5.55
CA PRO A 142 1.08 -3.12 -6.61
C PRO A 142 0.32 -3.24 -7.94
N ASN A 143 0.96 -2.84 -9.03
CA ASN A 143 0.31 -2.80 -10.34
C ASN A 143 0.53 -4.09 -11.13
N ALA A 144 -0.55 -4.78 -11.48
CA ALA A 144 -0.53 -5.92 -12.40
C ALA A 144 0.10 -5.58 -13.76
N ASN A 145 -0.04 -4.33 -14.22
CA ASN A 145 0.48 -3.87 -15.51
C ASN A 145 1.86 -3.21 -15.42
N ALA A 146 2.54 -3.29 -14.26
CA ALA A 146 3.91 -2.77 -14.13
C ALA A 146 4.84 -3.37 -15.19
N PRO A 147 5.73 -2.59 -15.84
CA PRO A 147 6.61 -3.10 -16.89
C PRO A 147 7.48 -4.27 -16.44
N SER A 148 7.97 -4.28 -15.19
CA SER A 148 8.72 -5.40 -14.64
C SER A 148 7.91 -6.70 -14.66
N ARG A 149 6.60 -6.62 -14.39
CA ARG A 149 5.70 -7.76 -14.41
C ARG A 149 5.37 -8.22 -15.83
N GLN A 150 5.12 -7.27 -16.74
CA GLN A 150 4.93 -7.56 -18.16
C GLN A 150 6.17 -8.23 -18.78
N ILE A 151 7.37 -7.76 -18.44
CA ILE A 151 8.63 -8.39 -18.85
C ILE A 151 8.70 -9.81 -18.32
N ALA A 152 8.38 -10.06 -17.05
CA ALA A 152 8.36 -11.40 -16.47
C ALA A 152 7.39 -12.35 -17.20
N VAL A 153 6.24 -11.86 -17.67
CA VAL A 153 5.34 -12.61 -18.56
C VAL A 153 6.03 -12.98 -19.87
N LYS A 154 6.69 -12.02 -20.52
CA LYS A 154 7.42 -12.29 -21.80
C LYS A 154 8.61 -13.22 -21.63
N MET A 155 9.21 -13.26 -20.43
CA MET A 155 10.25 -14.21 -20.06
C MET A 155 9.70 -15.62 -19.71
N GLY A 156 8.38 -15.77 -19.63
CA GLY A 156 7.75 -17.04 -19.23
C GLY A 156 7.86 -17.36 -17.72
N MET A 157 8.22 -16.36 -16.89
CA MET A 157 8.34 -16.52 -15.43
C MET A 157 6.98 -16.50 -14.74
N ILE A 158 6.02 -15.78 -15.28
CA ILE A 158 4.62 -15.73 -14.82
C ILE A 158 3.68 -15.90 -16.01
N SER A 159 2.50 -16.46 -15.78
CA SER A 159 1.57 -16.85 -16.86
C SER A 159 0.86 -15.66 -17.50
N HIS A 160 0.50 -14.65 -16.72
CA HIS A 160 -0.16 -13.41 -17.16
C HIS A 160 0.03 -12.29 -16.13
N ASN A 161 -0.24 -11.05 -16.52
CA ASN A 161 0.01 -9.88 -15.68
C ASN A 161 -0.67 -9.93 -14.30
N ALA A 162 -1.89 -10.47 -14.22
CA ALA A 162 -2.65 -10.56 -12.98
C ALA A 162 -2.42 -11.88 -12.20
N ALA A 163 -1.44 -12.74 -12.62
CA ALA A 163 -1.15 -13.96 -11.90
C ALA A 163 -0.55 -13.67 -10.53
N VAL A 164 -1.04 -14.33 -9.49
CA VAL A 164 -0.38 -14.36 -8.17
C VAL A 164 0.67 -15.46 -8.20
N THR A 165 1.93 -15.09 -8.01
CA THR A 165 3.06 -16.03 -8.01
C THR A 165 3.11 -16.84 -6.71
N PRO A 166 3.81 -18.01 -6.69
CA PRO A 166 4.00 -18.76 -5.44
C PRO A 166 4.58 -17.90 -4.30
N ALA A 167 5.61 -17.10 -4.59
CA ALA A 167 6.23 -16.23 -3.61
C ALA A 167 5.29 -15.11 -3.11
N GLU A 168 4.41 -14.55 -3.96
CA GLU A 168 3.39 -13.60 -3.53
C GLU A 168 2.34 -14.27 -2.64
N LYS A 169 1.98 -15.55 -2.93
CA LYS A 169 1.06 -16.32 -2.07
C LYS A 169 1.65 -16.59 -0.68
N GLU A 170 2.95 -16.90 -0.61
CA GLU A 170 3.66 -17.08 0.68
C GLU A 170 3.60 -15.81 1.53
N HIS A 171 3.66 -14.64 0.89
CA HIS A 171 3.47 -13.32 1.53
C HIS A 171 2.01 -12.90 1.66
N GLY A 172 1.06 -13.81 1.47
CA GLY A 172 -0.36 -13.57 1.73
C GLY A 172 -1.16 -12.91 0.63
N HIS A 173 -0.60 -12.66 -0.58
CA HIS A 173 -1.37 -12.08 -1.67
C HIS A 173 -2.49 -13.01 -2.13
N ARG A 174 -3.68 -12.45 -2.31
CA ARG A 174 -4.89 -13.11 -2.84
C ARG A 174 -5.13 -12.74 -4.29
N CYS A 175 -4.79 -11.51 -4.68
CA CYS A 175 -4.99 -10.99 -6.03
C CYS A 175 -3.91 -9.98 -6.41
N THR A 176 -3.98 -9.47 -7.64
CA THR A 176 -3.22 -8.32 -8.14
C THR A 176 -4.16 -7.35 -8.82
N TYR A 177 -3.91 -6.05 -8.68
CA TYR A 177 -4.77 -4.98 -9.19
C TYR A 177 -4.19 -4.29 -10.42
N SER A 178 -5.04 -3.96 -11.39
CA SER A 178 -4.85 -2.86 -12.35
C SER A 178 -5.60 -1.64 -11.86
N LEU A 179 -5.37 -0.45 -12.43
CA LEU A 179 -6.13 0.76 -12.09
C LEU A 179 -7.64 0.53 -12.23
N ASP A 180 -8.09 -0.13 -13.28
CA ASP A 180 -9.52 -0.37 -13.54
C ASP A 180 -10.14 -1.34 -12.52
N THR A 181 -9.41 -2.39 -12.14
CA THR A 181 -9.93 -3.34 -11.14
C THR A 181 -9.90 -2.76 -9.73
N LEU A 182 -8.93 -1.92 -9.42
CA LEU A 182 -8.86 -1.19 -8.16
C LEU A 182 -10.02 -0.19 -8.02
N GLU A 183 -10.29 0.59 -9.08
CA GLU A 183 -11.42 1.52 -9.12
C GLU A 183 -12.77 0.78 -9.04
N ARG A 184 -12.93 -0.33 -9.76
CA ARG A 184 -14.14 -1.15 -9.67
C ARG A 184 -14.44 -1.55 -8.22
N ASP A 185 -13.45 -2.00 -7.48
CA ASP A 185 -13.64 -2.46 -6.10
C ASP A 185 -13.86 -1.26 -5.15
N ALA A 186 -13.19 -0.12 -5.38
CA ALA A 186 -13.43 1.11 -4.63
C ALA A 186 -14.88 1.60 -4.79
N VAL A 187 -15.38 1.62 -6.04
CA VAL A 187 -16.77 2.00 -6.35
C VAL A 187 -17.77 0.97 -5.77
N ALA A 188 -17.45 -0.33 -5.83
CA ALA A 188 -18.26 -1.38 -5.19
C ALA A 188 -18.29 -1.25 -3.65
N GLY A 189 -17.23 -0.68 -3.05
CA GLY A 189 -17.16 -0.27 -1.65
C GLY A 189 -17.95 1.01 -1.33
N GLY A 190 -18.55 1.66 -2.32
CA GLY A 190 -19.33 2.88 -2.16
C GLY A 190 -18.51 4.18 -2.15
N LEU A 191 -17.22 4.12 -2.43
CA LEU A 191 -16.33 5.27 -2.48
C LEU A 191 -16.51 6.06 -3.79
N GLU A 192 -16.31 7.38 -3.73
CA GLU A 192 -16.24 8.26 -4.91
C GLU A 192 -14.76 8.51 -5.23
N VAL A 193 -14.33 8.13 -6.45
CA VAL A 193 -12.93 8.28 -6.88
C VAL A 193 -12.70 9.70 -7.40
N LEU A 194 -11.85 10.46 -6.73
CA LEU A 194 -11.47 11.83 -7.10
C LEU A 194 -10.28 11.87 -8.04
N HIS A 195 -9.34 10.95 -7.85
CA HIS A 195 -8.08 10.95 -8.61
C HIS A 195 -7.58 9.54 -8.84
N ARG A 196 -7.08 9.29 -10.05
CA ARG A 196 -6.41 8.06 -10.47
C ARG A 196 -5.00 8.40 -10.90
N SER A 197 -4.01 7.72 -10.37
CA SER A 197 -2.64 7.89 -10.83
C SER A 197 -1.80 6.64 -10.62
N GLY A 198 -0.55 6.74 -11.05
CA GLY A 198 0.48 5.76 -10.79
C GLY A 198 1.64 6.37 -10.04
N ILE A 199 2.39 5.52 -9.35
CA ILE A 199 3.55 5.94 -8.59
C ILE A 199 4.76 5.20 -9.12
N PHE A 200 5.71 5.95 -9.67
CA PHE A 200 7.02 5.52 -10.08
C PHE A 200 7.05 4.48 -11.22
N PHE A 201 7.47 4.91 -12.40
CA PHE A 201 7.72 4.02 -13.54
C PHE A 201 9.03 3.24 -13.34
N LYS A 202 8.98 1.92 -13.42
CA LYS A 202 10.19 1.08 -13.38
C LYS A 202 10.04 -0.23 -14.16
N ALA A 203 11.13 -0.66 -14.80
CA ALA A 203 11.17 -1.90 -15.57
C ALA A 203 11.79 -3.08 -14.79
N LEU A 204 12.49 -2.82 -13.69
CA LEU A 204 13.17 -3.84 -12.88
C LEU A 204 12.36 -4.18 -11.62
N ALA A 205 12.55 -5.40 -11.10
CA ALA A 205 11.97 -5.84 -9.83
C ALA A 205 12.65 -5.15 -8.63
N ASN A 206 11.99 -5.11 -7.45
CA ASN A 206 12.49 -4.42 -6.27
C ASN A 206 13.87 -4.93 -5.83
N PHE A 207 14.12 -6.25 -5.85
CA PHE A 207 15.43 -6.81 -5.50
C PHE A 207 16.55 -6.37 -6.46
N GLN A 208 16.24 -6.08 -7.73
CA GLN A 208 17.19 -5.53 -8.69
C GLN A 208 17.47 -4.07 -8.40
N TRP A 209 16.44 -3.31 -8.01
CA TRP A 209 16.58 -1.92 -7.57
C TRP A 209 17.45 -1.79 -6.33
N ASP A 210 17.30 -2.66 -5.32
CA ASP A 210 18.18 -2.65 -4.14
C ASP A 210 19.66 -2.78 -4.52
N ARG A 211 19.97 -3.63 -5.52
CA ARG A 211 21.33 -3.76 -6.04
C ARG A 211 21.81 -2.51 -6.78
N LEU A 212 20.94 -1.88 -7.57
CA LEU A 212 21.29 -0.66 -8.30
C LEU A 212 21.49 0.53 -7.36
N LEU A 213 20.65 0.67 -6.34
CA LEU A 213 20.74 1.74 -5.35
C LEU A 213 22.02 1.66 -4.49
N SER A 214 22.66 0.49 -4.44
CA SER A 214 23.98 0.33 -3.78
C SER A 214 25.16 0.76 -4.66
N THR A 215 24.90 1.27 -5.86
CA THR A 215 25.90 1.73 -6.84
C THR A 215 25.66 3.20 -7.20
N ASP A 216 26.55 3.78 -8.00
CA ASP A 216 26.45 5.13 -8.56
C ASP A 216 25.71 5.19 -9.92
N ILE A 217 25.10 4.06 -10.37
CA ILE A 217 24.42 3.99 -11.66
C ILE A 217 23.12 4.81 -11.66
N VAL A 218 22.42 4.87 -10.51
CA VAL A 218 21.13 5.54 -10.37
C VAL A 218 21.31 6.82 -9.56
N SER A 219 21.15 7.98 -10.22
CA SER A 219 21.16 9.28 -9.55
C SER A 219 19.78 9.69 -9.06
N GLN A 220 19.71 10.73 -8.21
CA GLN A 220 18.44 11.30 -7.75
C GLN A 220 17.61 11.88 -8.92
N GLU A 221 18.29 12.47 -9.94
CA GLU A 221 17.63 12.97 -11.14
C GLU A 221 17.01 11.84 -11.96
N TYR A 222 17.63 10.67 -11.99
CA TYR A 222 17.05 9.49 -12.64
C TYR A 222 15.79 9.00 -11.91
N LEU A 223 15.82 8.95 -10.57
CA LEU A 223 14.65 8.61 -9.76
C LEU A 223 13.51 9.61 -9.97
N GLU A 224 13.84 10.92 -10.00
CA GLU A 224 12.88 11.96 -10.31
C GLU A 224 12.29 11.78 -11.73
N GLY A 225 13.14 11.46 -12.72
CA GLY A 225 12.70 11.15 -14.09
C GLY A 225 11.73 9.97 -14.14
N CYS A 226 11.98 8.90 -13.39
CA CYS A 226 11.07 7.76 -13.27
C CYS A 226 9.73 8.15 -12.65
N TYR A 227 9.73 9.00 -11.64
CA TYR A 227 8.50 9.53 -11.03
C TYR A 227 7.71 10.39 -12.02
N GLN A 228 8.37 11.34 -12.69
CA GLN A 228 7.75 12.24 -13.68
C GLN A 228 7.15 11.44 -14.86
N LEU A 229 7.88 10.44 -15.35
CA LEU A 229 7.40 9.57 -16.42
C LEU A 229 6.15 8.78 -15.97
N GLY A 230 6.11 8.38 -14.70
CA GLY A 230 4.95 7.70 -14.11
C GLY A 230 3.67 8.56 -14.14
N GLN A 231 3.79 9.88 -14.02
CA GLN A 231 2.65 10.79 -14.14
C GLN A 231 2.04 10.82 -15.54
N GLN A 232 2.84 10.52 -16.57
CA GLN A 232 2.37 10.43 -17.96
C GLN A 232 1.77 9.05 -18.29
N TYR A 233 2.26 8.01 -17.63
CA TYR A 233 1.86 6.61 -17.89
C TYR A 233 1.45 5.90 -16.61
N PRO A 234 0.35 6.33 -15.95
CA PRO A 234 -0.06 5.80 -14.64
C PRO A 234 -0.28 4.29 -14.65
N ASP A 235 -0.82 3.74 -15.74
CA ASP A 235 -1.05 2.29 -15.90
C ASP A 235 0.24 1.46 -15.99
N LEU A 236 1.38 2.09 -16.20
CA LEU A 236 2.69 1.45 -16.30
C LEU A 236 3.58 1.73 -15.07
N CYS A 237 3.03 2.28 -14.01
CA CYS A 237 3.79 2.50 -12.78
C CYS A 237 3.98 1.22 -11.97
N SER A 238 4.92 1.27 -11.04
CA SER A 238 5.16 0.19 -10.06
C SER A 238 3.95 -0.05 -9.18
N SER A 239 3.38 1.04 -8.66
CA SER A 239 2.16 1.03 -7.87
C SER A 239 1.11 1.91 -8.55
N ILE A 240 -0.14 1.56 -8.34
CA ILE A 240 -1.32 2.31 -8.76
C ILE A 240 -1.98 2.95 -7.55
N MET A 241 -2.55 4.13 -7.72
CA MET A 241 -3.13 4.92 -6.64
C MET A 241 -4.52 5.45 -7.01
N LEU A 242 -5.43 5.36 -6.04
CA LEU A 242 -6.67 6.12 -6.04
C LEU A 242 -6.68 7.07 -4.84
N VAL A 243 -7.19 8.27 -5.05
CA VAL A 243 -7.65 9.14 -3.98
C VAL A 243 -9.16 9.17 -4.04
N CYS A 244 -9.78 8.81 -2.94
CA CYS A 244 -11.23 8.71 -2.86
C CYS A 244 -11.78 9.63 -1.77
N GLU A 245 -13.06 9.94 -1.87
CA GLU A 245 -13.84 10.52 -0.79
C GLU A 245 -15.05 9.64 -0.46
N ARG A 246 -15.73 10.00 0.60
CA ARG A 246 -16.94 9.30 1.02
C ARG A 246 -18.03 9.44 -0.05
N GLY A 247 -18.45 8.32 -0.62
CA GLY A 247 -19.53 8.30 -1.58
C GLY A 247 -20.88 8.61 -0.92
N LYS A 248 -21.81 9.05 -1.74
CA LYS A 248 -23.19 9.30 -1.31
C LYS A 248 -23.87 7.97 -0.99
N VAL A 249 -24.44 7.88 0.18
CA VAL A 249 -25.28 6.76 0.62
C VAL A 249 -26.64 6.86 -0.06
#